data_9c33cf93b0e5884e26d773c030ba4262
#
_entry.id   9c33cf93b0e5884e26d773c030ba4262
#
_cell.length_a   1.000
_cell.length_b   1.000
_cell.length_c   1.000
_cell.angle_alpha   90.00
_cell.angle_beta   90.00
_cell.angle_gamma   90.00
#
_symmetry.space_group_name_H-M   'P 1'
#
loop_
_entity.id
_entity.type
_entity.pdbx_description
1 polymer ?
#
loop_
_entity_poly.entity_id
_entity_poly.type
_entity_poly.pdbx_seq_one_letter_code
_entity_poly.pdbx_strand_id
1 'polypeptide(L)'
;MLSKNSHQRNTENKGSDSLDIRKKTNSLKKRYGTDNPFDIAKYLGIKVIFEPLGSISGYYNKQLRMKQIHINHDLSDHDQLFTCAHELGHAIMHPNANTPFLRKRTGLLVSKMEIEADKFATELLIDDEVFLEFQEFTTDQIARALGYNEELIKLRLK
;
A
#
# COMPACT_ATOMS: atom_id res chain seq x y z
N MET A 1 33.06 25.88 -7.94
CA MET A 1 33.18 24.43 -8.23
C MET A 1 32.59 23.62 -7.09
N LEU A 2 31.28 23.45 -7.02
CA LEU A 2 30.60 22.52 -6.08
C LEU A 2 29.09 22.56 -6.35
N SER A 3 28.59 21.77 -7.30
CA SER A 3 27.18 21.44 -7.41
C SER A 3 26.96 20.33 -8.44
N LYS A 4 27.27 19.10 -8.10
CA LYS A 4 26.90 17.91 -8.90
C LYS A 4 26.75 16.63 -8.05
N ASN A 5 26.15 16.67 -6.86
CA ASN A 5 25.96 15.43 -6.10
C ASN A 5 24.62 15.27 -5.36
N SER A 6 23.65 16.13 -5.58
CA SER A 6 22.35 16.00 -4.89
C SER A 6 21.28 15.19 -5.65
N HIS A 7 21.43 14.98 -6.97
CA HIS A 7 20.44 14.24 -7.76
C HIS A 7 20.62 12.72 -7.78
N GLN A 8 21.87 12.22 -7.67
CA GLN A 8 22.13 10.77 -7.67
C GLN A 8 21.72 10.07 -6.38
N ARG A 9 21.86 10.72 -5.23
CA ARG A 9 21.48 10.12 -3.94
C ARG A 9 19.98 9.87 -3.77
N ASN A 10 19.11 10.65 -4.43
CA ASN A 10 17.66 10.49 -4.32
C ASN A 10 17.09 9.34 -5.18
N THR A 11 17.76 8.98 -6.26
CA THR A 11 17.33 7.88 -7.13
C THR A 11 17.76 6.51 -6.60
N GLU A 12 18.93 6.42 -6.00
CA GLU A 12 19.42 5.18 -5.39
C GLU A 12 18.61 4.80 -4.15
N ASN A 13 18.18 5.76 -3.34
CA ASN A 13 17.36 5.50 -2.15
C ASN A 13 15.94 5.03 -2.50
N LYS A 14 15.33 5.56 -3.57
CA LYS A 14 13.99 5.13 -4.03
C LYS A 14 13.97 3.68 -4.55
N GLY A 15 15.00 3.24 -5.24
CA GLY A 15 15.12 1.87 -5.73
C GLY A 15 15.32 0.86 -4.60
N SER A 16 16.08 1.22 -3.58
CA SER A 16 16.29 0.40 -2.38
C SER A 16 15.00 0.21 -1.59
N ASP A 17 14.25 1.28 -1.35
CA ASP A 17 12.99 1.25 -0.60
C ASP A 17 11.92 0.41 -1.32
N SER A 18 11.80 0.53 -2.64
CA SER A 18 10.87 -0.26 -3.46
C SER A 18 11.19 -1.77 -3.43
N LEU A 19 12.47 -2.13 -3.54
CA LEU A 19 12.91 -3.52 -3.47
C LEU A 19 12.66 -4.13 -2.09
N ASP A 20 12.79 -3.33 -1.03
CA ASP A 20 12.54 -3.77 0.34
C ASP A 20 11.04 -4.03 0.59
N ILE A 21 10.16 -3.18 0.08
CA ILE A 21 8.69 -3.38 0.15
C ILE A 21 8.30 -4.68 -0.57
N ARG A 22 8.81 -4.91 -1.78
CA ARG A 22 8.55 -6.14 -2.55
C ARG A 22 9.02 -7.40 -1.81
N LYS A 23 10.21 -7.39 -1.24
CA LYS A 23 10.71 -8.49 -0.41
C LYS A 23 9.81 -8.76 0.80
N LYS A 24 9.34 -7.69 1.42
CA LYS A 24 8.46 -7.76 2.59
C LYS A 24 7.11 -8.38 2.25
N THR A 25 6.46 -7.93 1.17
CA THR A 25 5.18 -8.51 0.71
C THR A 25 5.33 -9.98 0.30
N ASN A 26 6.37 -10.34 -0.46
CA ASN A 26 6.64 -11.72 -0.84
C ASN A 26 6.90 -12.62 0.38
N SER A 27 7.60 -12.12 1.39
CA SER A 27 7.82 -12.84 2.64
C SER A 27 6.51 -13.10 3.39
N LEU A 28 5.59 -12.13 3.42
CA LEU A 28 4.27 -12.28 4.03
C LEU A 28 3.42 -13.30 3.27
N LYS A 29 3.33 -13.21 1.95
CA LYS A 29 2.63 -14.19 1.11
C LYS A 29 3.13 -15.60 1.35
N LYS A 30 4.44 -15.79 1.36
CA LYS A 30 5.06 -17.09 1.59
C LYS A 30 4.80 -17.61 3.00
N ARG A 31 4.91 -16.75 4.00
CA ARG A 31 4.74 -17.12 5.42
C ARG A 31 3.32 -17.55 5.73
N TYR A 32 2.33 -16.86 5.20
CA TYR A 32 0.93 -17.09 5.53
C TYR A 32 0.16 -17.86 4.44
N GLY A 33 0.77 -18.09 3.28
CA GLY A 33 0.15 -18.84 2.19
C GLY A 33 -1.05 -18.14 1.56
N THR A 34 -1.09 -16.80 1.63
CA THR A 34 -2.19 -15.98 1.12
C THR A 34 -1.69 -14.58 0.74
N ASP A 35 -2.35 -13.97 -0.23
CA ASP A 35 -2.19 -12.56 -0.61
C ASP A 35 -3.36 -11.70 -0.11
N ASN A 36 -4.36 -12.33 0.53
CA ASN A 36 -5.52 -11.64 1.06
C ASN A 36 -5.13 -10.80 2.28
N PRO A 37 -5.28 -9.45 2.24
CA PRO A 37 -4.87 -8.58 3.32
C PRO A 37 -5.67 -8.78 4.60
N PHE A 38 -6.91 -9.24 4.53
CA PHE A 38 -7.74 -9.55 5.70
C PHE A 38 -7.18 -10.75 6.46
N ASP A 39 -6.77 -11.80 5.75
CA ASP A 39 -6.15 -12.97 6.35
C ASP A 39 -4.80 -12.63 6.98
N ILE A 40 -3.96 -11.87 6.27
CA ILE A 40 -2.66 -11.44 6.78
C ILE A 40 -2.84 -10.57 8.03
N ALA A 41 -3.78 -9.61 8.02
CA ALA A 41 -4.09 -8.79 9.20
C ALA A 41 -4.49 -9.66 10.40
N LYS A 42 -5.33 -10.66 10.18
CA LYS A 42 -5.75 -11.62 11.20
C LYS A 42 -4.57 -12.39 11.78
N TYR A 43 -3.68 -12.92 10.94
CA TYR A 43 -2.47 -13.63 11.39
C TYR A 43 -1.51 -12.73 12.18
N LEU A 44 -1.48 -11.45 11.87
CA LEU A 44 -0.66 -10.45 12.58
C LEU A 44 -1.33 -9.90 13.85
N GLY A 45 -2.53 -10.33 14.18
CA GLY A 45 -3.29 -9.84 15.35
C GLY A 45 -3.80 -8.41 15.18
N ILE A 46 -3.95 -7.96 13.93
CA ILE A 46 -4.50 -6.64 13.59
C ILE A 46 -6.01 -6.80 13.44
N LYS A 47 -6.79 -6.04 14.24
CA LYS A 47 -8.24 -6.06 14.17
C LYS A 47 -8.73 -5.24 12.97
N VAL A 48 -9.56 -5.83 12.13
CA VAL A 48 -10.24 -5.12 11.04
C VAL A 48 -11.68 -4.84 11.46
N ILE A 49 -12.10 -3.59 11.31
CA ILE A 49 -13.41 -3.08 11.72
C ILE A 49 -14.07 -2.42 10.52
N PHE A 50 -15.27 -2.86 10.18
CA PHE A 50 -16.11 -2.25 9.15
C PHE A 50 -17.11 -1.30 9.81
N GLU A 51 -17.14 -0.06 9.35
CA GLU A 51 -18.01 0.98 9.90
C GLU A 51 -18.30 2.06 8.87
N PRO A 52 -19.36 2.88 9.05
CA PRO A 52 -19.61 4.00 8.15
C PRO A 52 -18.59 5.11 8.37
N LEU A 53 -17.79 5.41 7.33
CA LEU A 53 -16.72 6.41 7.40
C LEU A 53 -16.99 7.63 6.49
N GLY A 54 -18.17 7.76 5.91
CA GLY A 54 -18.51 8.87 5.02
C GLY A 54 -17.63 8.90 3.78
N SER A 55 -16.88 9.96 3.57
CA SER A 55 -15.96 10.13 2.42
C SER A 55 -14.60 9.47 2.58
N ILE A 56 -14.31 8.88 3.73
CA ILE A 56 -13.03 8.23 4.03
C ILE A 56 -13.14 6.75 3.69
N SER A 57 -12.18 6.20 2.95
CA SER A 57 -12.14 4.77 2.60
C SER A 57 -11.77 3.90 3.79
N GLY A 58 -10.77 4.30 4.55
CA GLY A 58 -10.30 3.59 5.73
C GLY A 58 -9.18 4.33 6.44
N TYR A 59 -8.74 3.78 7.54
CA TYR A 59 -7.58 4.28 8.27
C TYR A 59 -6.99 3.20 9.20
N TYR A 60 -5.73 3.37 9.53
CA TYR A 60 -5.01 2.58 10.52
C TYR A 60 -4.77 3.41 11.78
N ASN A 61 -4.95 2.80 12.94
CA ASN A 61 -4.51 3.35 14.20
C ASN A 61 -3.88 2.29 15.11
N LYS A 62 -3.09 2.76 16.07
CA LYS A 62 -2.53 1.96 17.14
C LYS A 62 -2.85 2.64 18.47
N GLN A 63 -3.62 1.97 19.31
CA GLN A 63 -3.92 2.40 20.67
C GLN A 63 -3.44 1.33 21.67
N LEU A 64 -2.64 1.72 22.63
CA LEU A 64 -2.21 0.83 23.73
C LEU A 64 -1.69 -0.54 23.26
N ARG A 65 -0.86 -0.61 22.25
CA ARG A 65 -0.36 -1.83 21.60
C ARG A 65 -1.36 -2.58 20.70
N MET A 66 -2.64 -2.19 20.68
CA MET A 66 -3.61 -2.76 19.74
C MET A 66 -3.56 -2.03 18.41
N LYS A 67 -3.34 -2.80 17.36
CA LYS A 67 -3.39 -2.33 15.98
C LYS A 67 -4.77 -2.56 15.40
N GLN A 68 -5.34 -1.56 14.77
CA GLN A 68 -6.67 -1.60 14.18
C GLN A 68 -6.67 -0.99 12.79
N ILE A 69 -7.35 -1.64 11.86
CA ILE A 69 -7.67 -1.12 10.52
C ILE A 69 -9.18 -0.92 10.47
N HIS A 70 -9.59 0.30 10.16
CA HIS A 70 -10.99 0.66 9.97
C HIS A 70 -11.27 0.80 8.48
N ILE A 71 -12.34 0.20 7.99
CA ILE A 71 -12.72 0.17 6.58
C ILE A 71 -14.14 0.66 6.44
N ASN A 72 -14.37 1.56 5.49
CA ASN A 72 -15.71 2.02 5.17
C ASN A 72 -16.52 0.88 4.56
N HIS A 73 -17.61 0.51 5.23
CA HIS A 73 -18.47 -0.59 4.82
C HIS A 73 -19.26 -0.30 3.52
N ASP A 74 -19.37 0.98 3.12
CA ASP A 74 -20.09 1.37 1.91
C ASP A 74 -19.27 1.19 0.62
N LEU A 75 -17.99 0.85 0.72
CA LEU A 75 -17.14 0.56 -0.42
C LEU A 75 -17.51 -0.77 -1.09
N SER A 76 -17.19 -0.89 -2.39
CA SER A 76 -17.21 -2.17 -3.09
C SER A 76 -16.22 -3.16 -2.45
N ASP A 77 -16.41 -4.47 -2.65
CA ASP A 77 -15.50 -5.50 -2.16
C ASP A 77 -14.06 -5.27 -2.68
N HIS A 78 -13.92 -4.85 -3.94
CA HIS A 78 -12.63 -4.51 -4.54
C HIS A 78 -11.95 -3.34 -3.81
N ASP A 79 -12.69 -2.26 -3.54
CA ASP A 79 -12.14 -1.09 -2.85
C ASP A 79 -11.86 -1.36 -1.37
N GLN A 80 -12.67 -2.20 -0.71
CA GLN A 80 -12.39 -2.68 0.64
C GLN A 80 -11.11 -3.50 0.71
N LEU A 81 -10.89 -4.38 -0.28
CA LEU A 81 -9.66 -5.19 -0.38
C LEU A 81 -8.42 -4.31 -0.54
N PHE A 82 -8.47 -3.35 -1.47
CA PHE A 82 -7.37 -2.41 -1.67
C PHE A 82 -7.12 -1.54 -0.45
N THR A 83 -8.18 -1.00 0.16
CA THR A 83 -8.08 -0.20 1.38
C THR A 83 -7.45 -1.00 2.52
N CYS A 84 -7.86 -2.26 2.71
CA CYS A 84 -7.26 -3.12 3.72
C CYS A 84 -5.76 -3.34 3.45
N ALA A 85 -5.37 -3.59 2.20
CA ALA A 85 -3.96 -3.77 1.83
C ALA A 85 -3.12 -2.50 2.06
N HIS A 86 -3.67 -1.33 1.74
CA HIS A 86 -3.04 -0.03 1.96
C HIS A 86 -2.82 0.24 3.46
N GLU A 87 -3.87 0.10 4.28
CA GLU A 87 -3.78 0.33 5.72
C GLU A 87 -2.92 -0.75 6.43
N LEU A 88 -2.90 -1.97 5.91
CA LEU A 88 -1.96 -3.01 6.34
C LEU A 88 -0.50 -2.61 6.06
N GLY A 89 -0.25 -1.97 4.92
CA GLY A 89 1.04 -1.36 4.59
C GLY A 89 1.49 -0.36 5.65
N HIS A 90 0.62 0.54 6.07
CA HIS A 90 0.89 1.45 7.20
C HIS A 90 1.18 0.70 8.50
N ALA A 91 0.37 -0.30 8.83
CA ALA A 91 0.51 -1.07 10.07
C ALA A 91 1.86 -1.82 10.16
N ILE A 92 2.41 -2.23 9.03
CA ILE A 92 3.66 -3.00 8.93
C ILE A 92 4.89 -2.10 8.82
N MET A 93 4.82 -1.08 7.96
CA MET A 93 5.97 -0.21 7.67
C MET A 93 6.04 1.02 8.59
N HIS A 94 4.88 1.51 9.03
CA HIS A 94 4.74 2.71 9.85
C HIS A 94 3.91 2.43 11.11
N PRO A 95 4.29 1.46 11.95
CA PRO A 95 3.42 0.93 13.01
C PRO A 95 2.99 1.94 14.07
N ASN A 96 3.72 3.05 14.20
CA ASN A 96 3.40 4.12 15.14
C ASN A 96 2.65 5.30 14.48
N ALA A 97 2.36 5.21 13.17
CA ALA A 97 1.57 6.21 12.48
C ALA A 97 0.08 6.00 12.78
N ASN A 98 -0.61 7.09 13.16
CA ASN A 98 -2.06 7.13 13.20
C ASN A 98 -2.54 7.84 11.94
N THR A 99 -2.99 7.10 10.94
CA THR A 99 -3.26 7.62 9.60
C THR A 99 -4.37 8.68 9.55
N PRO A 100 -5.39 8.71 10.45
CA PRO A 100 -6.33 9.82 10.52
C PRO A 100 -5.67 11.18 10.80
N PHE A 101 -4.60 11.19 11.59
CA PHE A 101 -3.85 12.42 11.88
C PHE A 101 -2.90 12.80 10.74
N LEU A 102 -2.37 11.83 10.00
CA LEU A 102 -1.52 12.07 8.84
C LEU A 102 -2.27 12.79 7.72
N ARG A 103 -3.53 12.43 7.48
CA ARG A 103 -4.40 13.06 6.47
C ARG A 103 -4.67 14.54 6.72
N LYS A 104 -4.54 15.00 7.96
CA LYS A 104 -4.66 16.41 8.35
C LYS A 104 -3.34 17.17 8.22
N ARG A 105 -2.22 16.49 8.01
CA ARG A 105 -0.90 17.07 7.84
C ARG A 105 -0.47 16.95 6.39
N THR A 106 0.05 18.03 5.85
CA THR A 106 0.67 18.04 4.51
C THR A 106 2.18 18.10 4.67
N GLY A 107 2.92 17.34 3.85
CA GLY A 107 4.38 17.38 3.85
C GLY A 107 5.01 16.17 3.16
N LEU A 108 6.30 16.29 2.83
CA LEU A 108 7.06 15.26 2.11
C LEU A 108 7.07 13.90 2.83
N LEU A 109 7.10 13.89 4.15
CA LEU A 109 7.10 12.66 4.93
C LEU A 109 5.77 11.92 4.80
N VAL A 110 4.64 12.64 4.88
CA VAL A 110 3.30 12.06 4.69
C VAL A 110 3.15 11.48 3.30
N SER A 111 3.56 12.24 2.26
CA SER A 111 3.53 11.76 0.88
C SER A 111 4.38 10.50 0.67
N LYS A 112 5.54 10.41 1.31
CA LYS A 112 6.39 9.21 1.25
C LYS A 112 5.67 8.01 1.88
N MET A 113 5.09 8.17 3.05
CA MET A 113 4.38 7.08 3.76
C MET A 113 3.17 6.57 2.96
N GLU A 114 2.42 7.48 2.33
CA GLU A 114 1.29 7.12 1.46
C GLU A 114 1.76 6.36 0.21
N ILE A 115 2.82 6.81 -0.45
CA ILE A 115 3.41 6.12 -1.60
C ILE A 115 3.91 4.73 -1.22
N GLU A 116 4.54 4.58 -0.08
CA GLU A 116 5.00 3.29 0.43
C GLU A 116 3.83 2.34 0.74
N ALA A 117 2.74 2.85 1.32
CA ALA A 117 1.53 2.08 1.56
C ALA A 117 0.83 1.66 0.26
N ASP A 118 0.75 2.55 -0.74
CA ASP A 118 0.25 2.22 -2.07
C ASP A 118 1.13 1.18 -2.77
N LYS A 119 2.46 1.33 -2.67
CA LYS A 119 3.40 0.34 -3.21
C LYS A 119 3.23 -1.02 -2.54
N PHE A 120 3.09 -1.04 -1.22
CA PHE A 120 2.81 -2.27 -0.48
C PHE A 120 1.51 -2.94 -0.94
N ALA A 121 0.41 -2.17 -1.07
CA ALA A 121 -0.88 -2.69 -1.51
C ALA A 121 -0.80 -3.27 -2.93
N THR A 122 -0.17 -2.57 -3.86
CA THR A 122 -0.04 -3.04 -5.25
C THR A 122 0.88 -4.25 -5.37
N GLU A 123 1.98 -4.33 -4.61
CA GLU A 123 2.86 -5.50 -4.56
C GLU A 123 2.16 -6.73 -3.92
N LEU A 124 1.26 -6.49 -2.97
CA LEU A 124 0.50 -7.56 -2.33
C LEU A 124 -0.58 -8.15 -3.25
N LEU A 125 -1.31 -7.27 -3.96
CA LEU A 125 -2.55 -7.62 -4.66
C LEU A 125 -2.37 -7.90 -6.16
N ILE A 126 -1.29 -7.43 -6.78
CA ILE A 126 -1.06 -7.56 -8.23
C ILE A 126 0.21 -8.38 -8.45
N ASP A 127 0.05 -9.64 -8.82
CA ASP A 127 1.17 -10.53 -9.12
C ASP A 127 1.87 -10.16 -10.44
N ASP A 128 3.14 -10.55 -10.56
CA ASP A 128 3.93 -10.28 -11.78
C ASP A 128 3.34 -10.97 -13.01
N GLU A 129 2.70 -12.11 -12.85
CA GLU A 129 2.04 -12.86 -13.91
C GLU A 129 0.98 -12.05 -14.64
N VAL A 130 0.27 -11.16 -13.93
CA VAL A 130 -0.71 -10.25 -14.51
C VAL A 130 -0.07 -9.37 -15.60
N PHE A 131 1.13 -8.87 -15.37
CA PHE A 131 1.82 -8.04 -16.36
C PHE A 131 2.34 -8.84 -17.56
N LEU A 132 2.58 -10.14 -17.39
CA LEU A 132 2.88 -11.04 -18.51
C LEU A 132 1.67 -11.26 -19.41
N GLU A 133 0.47 -11.35 -18.85
CA GLU A 133 -0.78 -11.46 -19.60
C GLU A 133 -1.13 -10.18 -20.35
N PHE A 134 -0.75 -9.02 -19.81
CA PHE A 134 -1.06 -7.69 -20.35
C PHE A 134 0.12 -7.01 -21.06
N GLN A 135 1.08 -7.76 -21.62
CA GLN A 135 2.30 -7.22 -22.24
C GLN A 135 2.04 -6.18 -23.34
N GLU A 136 0.97 -6.38 -24.13
CA GLU A 136 0.61 -5.51 -25.25
C GLU A 136 -0.31 -4.32 -24.84
N PHE A 137 -0.62 -4.20 -23.54
CA PHE A 137 -1.52 -3.17 -23.04
C PHE A 137 -0.76 -1.98 -22.44
N THR A 138 -1.33 -0.79 -22.56
CA THR A 138 -0.82 0.40 -21.88
C THR A 138 -1.16 0.34 -20.38
N THR A 139 -0.46 1.12 -19.58
CA THR A 139 -0.74 1.22 -18.12
C THR A 139 -2.17 1.64 -17.83
N ASP A 140 -2.75 2.54 -18.63
CA ASP A 140 -4.16 2.94 -18.53
C ASP A 140 -5.13 1.79 -18.86
N GLN A 141 -4.83 0.99 -19.88
CA GLN A 141 -5.65 -0.19 -20.21
C GLN A 141 -5.59 -1.26 -19.10
N ILE A 142 -4.41 -1.51 -18.56
CA ILE A 142 -4.23 -2.42 -17.42
C ILE A 142 -5.01 -1.91 -16.20
N ALA A 143 -4.90 -0.62 -15.90
CA ALA A 143 -5.59 0.00 -14.78
C ALA A 143 -7.11 -0.19 -14.88
N ARG A 144 -7.70 0.07 -16.06
CA ARG A 144 -9.13 -0.17 -16.30
C ARG A 144 -9.53 -1.63 -16.17
N ALA A 145 -8.71 -2.54 -16.72
CA ALA A 145 -8.99 -3.97 -16.65
C ALA A 145 -8.97 -4.51 -15.20
N LEU A 146 -8.07 -3.99 -14.37
CA LEU A 146 -7.92 -4.41 -12.98
C LEU A 146 -8.76 -3.59 -11.99
N GLY A 147 -9.38 -2.49 -12.44
CA GLY A 147 -10.19 -1.61 -11.59
C GLY A 147 -9.36 -0.70 -10.66
N TYR A 148 -8.12 -0.38 -11.04
CA TYR A 148 -7.24 0.51 -10.29
C TYR A 148 -7.02 1.85 -11.01
N ASN A 149 -6.50 2.83 -10.26
CA ASN A 149 -5.98 4.06 -10.83
C ASN A 149 -4.67 3.77 -11.60
N GLU A 150 -4.47 4.43 -12.74
CA GLU A 150 -3.26 4.25 -13.57
C GLU A 150 -1.97 4.54 -12.79
N GLU A 151 -1.97 5.52 -11.88
CA GLU A 151 -0.80 5.84 -11.06
C GLU A 151 -0.39 4.67 -10.14
N LEU A 152 -1.33 3.86 -9.68
CA LEU A 152 -1.04 2.64 -8.91
C LEU A 152 -0.35 1.58 -9.78
N ILE A 153 -0.78 1.43 -11.03
CA ILE A 153 -0.13 0.51 -11.98
C ILE A 153 1.29 0.98 -12.30
N LYS A 154 1.47 2.27 -12.58
CA LYS A 154 2.80 2.86 -12.77
C LYS A 154 3.71 2.70 -11.55
N LEU A 155 3.15 2.83 -10.36
CA LEU A 155 3.87 2.62 -9.10
C LEU A 155 4.29 1.16 -8.94
N ARG A 156 3.42 0.21 -9.28
CA ARG A 156 3.70 -1.22 -9.21
C ARG A 156 4.82 -1.65 -10.15
N LEU A 157 4.93 -1.02 -11.33
CA LEU A 157 5.94 -1.32 -12.35
C LEU A 157 7.33 -0.68 -12.08
N LYS A 158 7.43 0.24 -11.13
CA LYS A 158 8.71 0.85 -10.71
C LYS A 158 9.41 -0.01 -9.66
#